data_a53c0a5944edc9e31da3e30c0060ee75
#
_entry.id   a53c0a5944edc9e31da3e30c0060ee75
#
_cell.length_a   1.000
_cell.length_b   1.000
_cell.length_c   1.000
_cell.angle_alpha   90.00
_cell.angle_beta   90.00
_cell.angle_gamma   90.00
#
_symmetry.space_group_name_H-M   'P 1'
#
loop_
_entity.id
_entity.type
_entity.pdbx_description
1 polymer ?
#
loop_
_entity_poly.entity_id
_entity_poly.type
_entity_poly.pdbx_seq_one_letter_code
_entity_poly.pdbx_strand_id
1 'polypeptide(L)'
;EFHEKYPDIPVELYEYGSIRAAQLVQEDMLDLALVNMHFYEIDKLNSYQILTDRIVFCVSPRHPLAGEKELTIEQIKDEPLILYNTDSVQSNTMAGIFESCGVKPNIVLRANQLYTIQKFIEQDLGGAFLYECLLKNMPGIVHIPITPRIEQEIGIIWPKGKYMNSRVEKFVAFSRQFTLMR
;
A
#
# COMPACT_ATOMS: atom_id res chain seq x y z
N GLU A 1 0.74 -8.24 -19.82
CA GLU A 1 -0.03 -9.50 -19.83
C GLU A 1 -1.53 -9.27 -20.16
N PHE A 2 -2.29 -8.40 -19.41
CA PHE A 2 -3.71 -8.18 -19.73
C PHE A 2 -3.91 -7.65 -21.14
N HIS A 3 -3.18 -6.61 -21.54
CA HIS A 3 -3.24 -6.03 -22.89
C HIS A 3 -2.78 -7.00 -23.98
N GLU A 4 -1.84 -7.90 -23.70
CA GLU A 4 -1.43 -8.97 -24.63
C GLU A 4 -2.57 -9.94 -24.87
N LYS A 5 -3.33 -10.27 -23.82
CA LYS A 5 -4.48 -11.19 -23.91
C LYS A 5 -5.74 -10.53 -24.49
N TYR A 6 -5.90 -9.23 -24.28
CA TYR A 6 -7.07 -8.46 -24.71
C TYR A 6 -6.63 -7.13 -25.37
N PRO A 7 -6.02 -7.16 -26.55
CA PRO A 7 -5.44 -5.97 -27.20
C PRO A 7 -6.48 -4.91 -27.59
N ASP A 8 -7.73 -5.33 -27.79
CA ASP A 8 -8.84 -4.42 -28.17
C ASP A 8 -9.46 -3.69 -26.96
N ILE A 9 -9.01 -3.98 -25.74
CA ILE A 9 -9.51 -3.29 -24.54
C ILE A 9 -8.54 -2.16 -24.21
N PRO A 10 -8.94 -0.88 -24.39
CA PRO A 10 -8.13 0.24 -23.97
C PRO A 10 -8.04 0.26 -22.43
N VAL A 11 -6.84 0.53 -21.91
CA VAL A 11 -6.57 0.66 -20.48
C VAL A 11 -5.97 2.03 -20.23
N GLU A 12 -6.65 2.82 -19.41
CA GLU A 12 -6.11 4.06 -18.86
C GLU A 12 -5.77 3.83 -17.39
N LEU A 13 -4.57 4.23 -16.99
CA LEU A 13 -4.07 4.04 -15.63
C LEU A 13 -3.96 5.38 -14.91
N TYR A 14 -4.59 5.45 -13.75
CA TYR A 14 -4.51 6.60 -12.85
C TYR A 14 -3.94 6.18 -11.50
N GLU A 15 -3.15 7.04 -10.86
CA GLU A 15 -2.54 6.78 -9.56
C GLU A 15 -3.14 7.70 -8.49
N TYR A 16 -3.82 7.08 -7.53
CA TYR A 16 -4.44 7.75 -6.38
C TYR A 16 -4.18 6.93 -5.10
N GLY A 17 -4.31 7.58 -3.94
CA GLY A 17 -4.45 6.87 -2.67
C GLY A 17 -5.73 6.04 -2.64
N SER A 18 -5.72 4.91 -1.89
CA SER A 18 -6.83 3.94 -1.89
C SER A 18 -8.18 4.55 -1.54
N ILE A 19 -8.24 5.50 -0.61
CA ILE A 19 -9.48 6.18 -0.20
C ILE A 19 -10.04 7.00 -1.37
N ARG A 20 -9.20 7.79 -2.03
CA ARG A 20 -9.63 8.59 -3.18
C ARG A 20 -10.01 7.73 -4.38
N ALA A 21 -9.25 6.67 -4.66
CA ALA A 21 -9.57 5.71 -5.71
C ALA A 21 -10.95 5.06 -5.48
N ALA A 22 -11.26 4.66 -4.23
CA ALA A 22 -12.55 4.09 -3.87
C ALA A 22 -13.70 5.08 -4.07
N GLN A 23 -13.52 6.35 -3.71
CA GLN A 23 -14.51 7.41 -3.97
C GLN A 23 -14.77 7.56 -5.47
N LEU A 24 -13.73 7.63 -6.30
CA LEU A 24 -13.85 7.76 -7.74
C LEU A 24 -14.57 6.55 -8.38
N VAL A 25 -14.37 5.35 -7.84
CA VAL A 25 -15.12 4.15 -8.25
C VAL A 25 -16.61 4.28 -7.89
N GLN A 26 -16.94 4.79 -6.69
CA GLN A 26 -18.33 5.02 -6.27
C GLN A 26 -19.03 6.10 -7.12
N GLU A 27 -18.27 7.12 -7.54
CA GLU A 27 -18.71 8.23 -8.39
C GLU A 27 -18.78 7.90 -9.90
N ASP A 28 -18.47 6.63 -10.29
CA ASP A 28 -18.35 6.18 -11.70
C ASP A 28 -17.29 6.91 -12.52
N MET A 29 -16.31 7.51 -11.87
CA MET A 29 -15.18 8.17 -12.54
C MET A 29 -14.04 7.18 -12.86
N LEU A 30 -14.03 6.02 -12.20
CA LEU A 30 -13.18 4.87 -12.49
C LEU A 30 -14.01 3.61 -12.57
N ASP A 31 -13.72 2.74 -13.52
CA ASP A 31 -14.38 1.45 -13.69
C ASP A 31 -14.08 0.49 -12.52
N LEU A 32 -12.83 0.50 -12.05
CA LEU A 32 -12.30 -0.30 -10.96
C LEU A 32 -11.04 0.33 -10.37
N ALA A 33 -10.61 -0.12 -9.20
CA ALA A 33 -9.33 0.28 -8.61
C ALA A 33 -8.66 -0.88 -7.88
N LEU A 34 -7.31 -0.89 -7.91
CA LEU A 34 -6.50 -1.72 -7.03
C LEU A 34 -6.20 -0.90 -5.77
N VAL A 35 -6.59 -1.39 -4.61
CA VAL A 35 -6.55 -0.64 -3.35
C VAL A 35 -6.11 -1.50 -2.17
N ASN A 36 -5.60 -0.85 -1.14
CA ASN A 36 -5.60 -1.42 0.19
C ASN A 36 -7.05 -1.42 0.69
N MET A 37 -7.56 -2.60 1.09
CA MET A 37 -8.97 -2.82 1.41
C MET A 37 -9.35 -2.42 2.85
N HIS A 38 -8.38 -2.02 3.68
CA HIS A 38 -8.60 -1.64 5.08
C HIS A 38 -9.13 -0.21 5.23
N PHE A 39 -10.19 0.16 4.49
CA PHE A 39 -10.90 1.42 4.66
C PHE A 39 -12.39 1.17 4.98
N TYR A 40 -12.99 2.09 5.73
CA TYR A 40 -14.30 1.92 6.36
C TYR A 40 -15.51 1.79 5.39
N GLU A 41 -15.36 2.19 4.14
CA GLU A 41 -16.44 2.15 3.15
C GLU A 41 -16.37 0.96 2.16
N ILE A 42 -15.52 -0.03 2.43
CA ILE A 42 -15.35 -1.19 1.53
C ILE A 42 -16.67 -1.93 1.27
N ASP A 43 -17.57 -1.98 2.24
CA ASP A 43 -18.86 -2.68 2.13
C ASP A 43 -19.82 -2.06 1.10
N LYS A 44 -19.56 -0.81 0.69
CA LYS A 44 -20.32 -0.12 -0.37
C LYS A 44 -19.90 -0.52 -1.78
N LEU A 45 -18.84 -1.29 -1.91
CA LEU A 45 -18.25 -1.73 -3.16
C LEU A 45 -18.26 -3.24 -3.27
N ASN A 46 -18.21 -3.75 -4.49
CA ASN A 46 -17.78 -5.12 -4.71
C ASN A 46 -16.26 -5.17 -4.59
N SER A 47 -15.74 -6.26 -4.09
CA SER A 47 -14.31 -6.41 -3.90
C SER A 47 -13.83 -7.83 -4.14
N TYR A 48 -12.57 -7.96 -4.51
CA TYR A 48 -11.87 -9.23 -4.63
C TYR A 48 -10.44 -9.05 -4.12
N GLN A 49 -10.10 -9.77 -3.05
CA GLN A 49 -8.76 -9.76 -2.48
C GLN A 49 -7.79 -10.51 -3.38
N ILE A 50 -6.68 -9.88 -3.73
CA ILE A 50 -5.60 -10.46 -4.53
C ILE A 50 -4.50 -11.02 -3.65
N LEU A 51 -4.08 -10.24 -2.63
CA LEU A 51 -3.00 -10.65 -1.73
C LEU A 51 -3.20 -10.07 -0.33
N THR A 52 -2.59 -10.73 0.64
CA THR A 52 -2.28 -10.15 1.94
C THR A 52 -0.80 -9.81 1.96
N ASP A 53 -0.46 -8.62 2.39
CA ASP A 53 0.92 -8.18 2.54
C ASP A 53 1.15 -7.60 3.92
N ARG A 54 2.39 -7.50 4.34
CA ARG A 54 2.74 -6.92 5.63
C ARG A 54 3.47 -5.60 5.48
N ILE A 55 3.27 -4.73 6.47
CA ILE A 55 4.04 -3.50 6.61
C ILE A 55 5.34 -3.84 7.34
N VAL A 56 6.46 -3.36 6.82
CA VAL A 56 7.79 -3.49 7.41
C VAL A 56 8.44 -2.12 7.52
N PHE A 57 9.39 -1.98 8.44
CA PHE A 57 10.19 -0.77 8.58
C PHE A 57 11.38 -0.82 7.62
N CYS A 58 11.58 0.24 6.87
CA CYS A 58 12.57 0.33 5.81
C CYS A 58 13.56 1.46 6.09
N VAL A 59 14.84 1.15 6.01
CA VAL A 59 15.94 2.07 6.30
C VAL A 59 17.07 1.90 5.29
N SER A 60 18.02 2.85 5.26
CA SER A 60 19.26 2.69 4.50
C SER A 60 20.14 1.59 5.12
N PRO A 61 21.03 0.95 4.35
CA PRO A 61 22.00 0.01 4.90
C PRO A 61 22.99 0.63 5.91
N ARG A 62 23.08 1.95 5.97
CA ARG A 62 23.93 2.68 6.91
C ARG A 62 23.24 3.04 8.22
N HIS A 63 21.92 2.84 8.28
CA HIS A 63 21.11 3.18 9.45
C HIS A 63 21.50 2.31 10.64
N PRO A 64 21.55 2.85 11.88
CA PRO A 64 21.92 2.08 13.07
C PRO A 64 21.07 0.82 13.28
N LEU A 65 19.79 0.87 12.92
CA LEU A 65 18.85 -0.25 13.05
C LEU A 65 18.93 -1.27 11.92
N ALA A 66 19.74 -1.07 10.88
CA ALA A 66 19.78 -1.94 9.69
C ALA A 66 20.17 -3.39 9.99
N GLY A 67 20.84 -3.65 11.12
CA GLY A 67 21.24 -5.00 11.58
C GLY A 67 20.21 -5.73 12.43
N GLU A 68 19.10 -5.07 12.77
CA GLU A 68 18.08 -5.65 13.64
C GLU A 68 17.25 -6.69 12.88
N LYS A 69 16.86 -7.76 13.60
CA LYS A 69 16.03 -8.83 13.04
C LYS A 69 14.55 -8.53 13.08
N GLU A 70 14.13 -7.73 14.04
CA GLU A 70 12.76 -7.30 14.30
C GLU A 70 12.80 -6.05 15.18
N LEU A 71 11.82 -5.17 15.04
CA LEU A 71 11.69 -3.94 15.83
C LEU A 71 10.28 -3.80 16.40
N THR A 72 10.18 -3.28 17.61
CA THR A 72 8.91 -2.82 18.17
C THR A 72 8.67 -1.35 17.79
N ILE A 73 7.41 -0.90 17.86
CA ILE A 73 7.06 0.50 17.60
C ILE A 73 7.77 1.45 18.59
N GLU A 74 7.97 1.00 19.84
CA GLU A 74 8.69 1.76 20.87
C GLU A 74 10.17 2.00 20.50
N GLN A 75 10.82 1.04 19.84
CA GLN A 75 12.22 1.18 19.40
C GLN A 75 12.36 2.16 18.21
N ILE A 76 11.27 2.38 17.46
CA ILE A 76 11.24 3.24 16.27
C ILE A 76 10.82 4.69 16.61
N LYS A 77 10.28 4.94 17.79
CA LYS A 77 9.58 6.20 18.14
C LYS A 77 10.40 7.47 17.94
N ASP A 78 11.70 7.41 18.22
CA ASP A 78 12.59 8.58 18.15
C ASP A 78 13.28 8.72 16.79
N GLU A 79 13.15 7.70 15.93
CA GLU A 79 13.73 7.73 14.59
C GLU A 79 13.04 8.75 13.69
N PRO A 80 13.77 9.44 12.81
CA PRO A 80 13.17 10.31 11.82
C PRO A 80 12.34 9.48 10.83
N LEU A 81 11.03 9.77 10.73
CA LEU A 81 10.08 9.00 9.93
C LEU A 81 9.61 9.76 8.70
N ILE A 82 9.63 9.05 7.58
CA ILE A 82 9.04 9.46 6.31
C ILE A 82 7.73 8.67 6.17
N LEU A 83 6.60 9.33 6.19
CA LEU A 83 5.29 8.69 6.09
C LEU A 83 4.56 9.09 4.80
N TYR A 84 3.61 8.26 4.38
CA TYR A 84 2.63 8.68 3.39
C TYR A 84 1.77 9.82 3.93
N ASN A 85 1.14 10.58 3.03
CA ASN A 85 0.18 11.61 3.41
C ASN A 85 -1.04 11.00 4.13
N THR A 86 -1.78 11.82 4.85
CA THR A 86 -2.88 11.39 5.73
C THR A 86 -4.12 10.87 4.99
N ASP A 87 -4.19 11.01 3.66
CA ASP A 87 -5.21 10.43 2.79
C ASP A 87 -4.91 8.97 2.38
N SER A 88 -3.80 8.42 2.85
CA SER A 88 -3.40 7.02 2.63
C SER A 88 -3.92 6.11 3.74
N VAL A 89 -4.50 4.96 3.36
CA VAL A 89 -4.90 3.91 4.32
C VAL A 89 -3.72 3.47 5.20
N GLN A 90 -2.54 3.28 4.59
CA GLN A 90 -1.34 2.90 5.33
C GLN A 90 -0.93 3.95 6.38
N SER A 91 -1.00 5.24 6.03
CA SER A 91 -0.70 6.33 6.98
C SER A 91 -1.67 6.32 8.16
N ASN A 92 -2.95 6.08 7.90
CA ASN A 92 -3.97 6.01 8.94
C ASN A 92 -3.78 4.76 9.84
N THR A 93 -3.44 3.61 9.24
CA THR A 93 -3.08 2.40 9.99
C THR A 93 -1.90 2.67 10.92
N MET A 94 -0.83 3.27 10.42
CA MET A 94 0.35 3.57 11.25
C MET A 94 0.03 4.58 12.34
N ALA A 95 -0.79 5.60 12.07
CA ALA A 95 -1.23 6.55 13.09
C ALA A 95 -1.97 5.86 14.23
N GLY A 96 -2.92 4.96 13.92
CA GLY A 96 -3.62 4.17 14.93
C GLY A 96 -2.70 3.25 15.74
N ILE A 97 -1.68 2.66 15.10
CA ILE A 97 -0.68 1.83 15.80
C ILE A 97 0.16 2.67 16.76
N PHE A 98 0.67 3.82 16.33
CA PHE A 98 1.42 4.72 17.21
C PHE A 98 0.56 5.19 18.39
N GLU A 99 -0.70 5.55 18.15
CA GLU A 99 -1.64 5.96 19.20
C GLU A 99 -1.89 4.82 20.19
N SER A 100 -2.15 3.60 19.72
CA SER A 100 -2.40 2.43 20.57
C SER A 100 -1.20 2.05 21.44
N CYS A 101 0.01 2.32 20.97
CA CYS A 101 1.26 2.13 21.75
C CYS A 101 1.58 3.33 22.66
N GLY A 102 0.80 4.41 22.62
CA GLY A 102 1.09 5.64 23.38
C GLY A 102 2.35 6.37 22.89
N VAL A 103 2.77 6.13 21.64
CA VAL A 103 3.99 6.67 21.05
C VAL A 103 3.67 7.84 20.13
N LYS A 104 4.39 8.94 20.30
CA LYS A 104 4.36 10.07 19.37
C LYS A 104 5.49 9.92 18.34
N PRO A 105 5.18 9.66 17.06
CA PRO A 105 6.21 9.46 16.03
C PRO A 105 6.94 10.76 15.70
N ASN A 106 8.24 10.69 15.43
CA ASN A 106 9.07 11.79 14.93
C ASN A 106 8.95 11.91 13.41
N ILE A 107 7.87 12.51 12.90
CA ILE A 107 7.62 12.63 11.46
C ILE A 107 8.38 13.83 10.91
N VAL A 108 9.39 13.57 10.07
CA VAL A 108 10.21 14.61 9.44
C VAL A 108 9.73 14.98 8.03
N LEU A 109 9.04 14.05 7.36
CA LEU A 109 8.55 14.26 6.00
C LEU A 109 7.27 13.45 5.73
N ARG A 110 6.43 13.99 4.83
CA ARG A 110 5.34 13.25 4.20
C ARG A 110 5.46 13.31 2.68
N ALA A 111 5.21 12.18 2.01
CA ALA A 111 5.24 12.07 0.55
C ALA A 111 4.19 11.05 0.09
N ASN A 112 3.71 11.18 -1.16
CA ASN A 112 2.75 10.23 -1.75
C ASN A 112 3.40 9.25 -2.72
N GLN A 113 4.56 9.59 -3.25
CA GLN A 113 5.21 8.77 -4.26
C GLN A 113 6.25 7.86 -3.66
N LEU A 114 6.12 6.57 -3.93
CA LEU A 114 7.02 5.52 -3.46
C LEU A 114 8.48 5.80 -3.86
N TYR A 115 8.72 6.25 -5.09
CA TYR A 115 10.06 6.59 -5.56
C TYR A 115 10.71 7.72 -4.75
N THR A 116 9.94 8.74 -4.38
CA THR A 116 10.42 9.83 -3.53
C THR A 116 10.80 9.32 -2.14
N ILE A 117 9.95 8.48 -1.53
CA ILE A 117 10.23 7.86 -0.23
C ILE A 117 11.49 7.02 -0.31
N GLN A 118 11.63 6.19 -1.36
CA GLN A 118 12.82 5.38 -1.60
C GLN A 118 14.09 6.24 -1.61
N LYS A 119 14.09 7.34 -2.37
CA LYS A 119 15.28 8.22 -2.47
C LYS A 119 15.64 8.87 -1.15
N PHE A 120 14.67 9.22 -0.33
CA PHE A 120 14.96 9.76 1.00
C PHE A 120 15.52 8.71 1.96
N ILE A 121 15.04 7.47 1.91
CA ILE A 121 15.63 6.36 2.66
C ILE A 121 17.08 6.11 2.21
N GLU A 122 17.34 6.03 0.90
CA GLU A 122 18.68 5.83 0.33
C GLU A 122 19.69 6.92 0.77
N GLN A 123 19.20 8.15 0.97
CA GLN A 123 20.00 9.27 1.47
C GLN A 123 20.09 9.33 3.00
N ASP A 124 19.52 8.35 3.69
CA ASP A 124 19.55 8.25 5.16
C ASP A 124 18.86 9.44 5.87
N LEU A 125 17.83 10.00 5.23
CA LEU A 125 17.04 11.11 5.78
C LEU A 125 15.98 10.65 6.80
N GLY A 126 15.74 9.34 6.87
CA GLY A 126 14.80 8.72 7.80
C GLY A 126 14.37 7.34 7.33
N GLY A 127 13.68 6.64 8.21
CA GLY A 127 13.04 5.37 7.91
C GLY A 127 11.58 5.55 7.45
N ALA A 128 11.06 4.56 6.75
CA ALA A 128 9.66 4.55 6.31
C ALA A 128 9.02 3.17 6.52
N PHE A 129 7.69 3.15 6.60
CA PHE A 129 6.91 1.92 6.58
C PHE A 129 6.46 1.64 5.16
N LEU A 130 6.78 0.46 4.62
CA LEU A 130 6.43 0.06 3.27
C LEU A 130 5.84 -1.36 3.27
N TYR A 131 5.13 -1.70 2.19
CA TYR A 131 4.69 -3.08 1.95
C TYR A 131 5.86 -3.93 1.51
N GLU A 132 5.98 -5.14 2.08
CA GLU A 132 7.10 -6.03 1.82
C GLU A 132 7.18 -6.45 0.34
N CYS A 133 6.05 -6.63 -0.34
CA CYS A 133 6.02 -7.01 -1.75
C CYS A 133 6.73 -6.00 -2.68
N LEU A 134 6.77 -4.72 -2.29
CA LEU A 134 7.42 -3.66 -3.07
C LEU A 134 8.95 -3.77 -3.05
N LEU A 135 9.50 -4.36 -1.99
CA LEU A 135 10.95 -4.33 -1.69
C LEU A 135 11.77 -5.23 -2.59
N LYS A 136 11.16 -6.21 -3.26
CA LYS A 136 11.83 -7.08 -4.22
C LYS A 136 12.55 -6.31 -5.34
N ASN A 137 12.05 -5.10 -5.65
CA ASN A 137 12.59 -4.25 -6.72
C ASN A 137 13.23 -2.96 -6.20
N MET A 138 13.59 -2.92 -4.90
CA MET A 138 14.20 -1.76 -4.25
C MET A 138 15.58 -2.07 -3.69
N PRO A 139 16.61 -2.18 -4.56
CA PRO A 139 17.97 -2.37 -4.10
C PRO A 139 18.42 -1.16 -3.25
N GLY A 140 19.22 -1.41 -2.23
CA GLY A 140 19.74 -0.34 -1.36
C GLY A 140 18.84 0.04 -0.20
N ILE A 141 17.77 -0.72 0.04
CA ILE A 141 16.91 -0.59 1.23
C ILE A 141 16.99 -1.87 2.05
N VAL A 142 17.19 -1.72 3.35
CA VAL A 142 17.06 -2.80 4.33
C VAL A 142 15.65 -2.73 4.90
N HIS A 143 14.97 -3.86 4.94
CA HIS A 143 13.65 -3.97 5.55
C HIS A 143 13.71 -4.83 6.81
N ILE A 144 13.02 -4.37 7.84
CA ILE A 144 13.03 -4.96 9.16
C ILE A 144 11.58 -5.25 9.56
N PRO A 145 11.24 -6.50 9.89
CA PRO A 145 9.94 -6.83 10.45
C PRO A 145 9.62 -6.01 11.69
N ILE A 146 8.33 -5.69 11.89
CA ILE A 146 7.87 -4.97 13.06
C ILE A 146 6.89 -5.80 13.89
N THR A 147 6.93 -5.58 15.20
CA THR A 147 6.00 -6.16 16.17
C THR A 147 5.17 -5.05 16.85
N PRO A 148 3.81 -5.16 16.89
CA PRO A 148 3.02 -6.27 16.34
C PRO A 148 3.05 -6.31 14.81
N ARG A 149 2.89 -7.53 14.26
CA ARG A 149 2.80 -7.71 12.80
C ARG A 149 1.56 -7.02 12.25
N ILE A 150 1.74 -6.19 11.24
CA ILE A 150 0.67 -5.43 10.60
C ILE A 150 0.43 -5.99 9.21
N GLU A 151 -0.64 -6.74 9.05
CA GLU A 151 -1.07 -7.27 7.76
C GLU A 151 -2.12 -6.37 7.13
N GLN A 152 -2.07 -6.28 5.81
CA GLN A 152 -2.97 -5.48 5.00
C GLN A 152 -3.43 -6.28 3.79
N GLU A 153 -4.70 -6.16 3.46
CA GLU A 153 -5.30 -6.82 2.31
C GLU A 153 -5.31 -5.86 1.12
N ILE A 154 -4.77 -6.33 0.01
CA ILE A 154 -4.75 -5.61 -1.26
C ILE A 154 -5.69 -6.32 -2.23
N GLY A 155 -6.58 -5.58 -2.85
CA GLY A 155 -7.58 -6.15 -3.73
C GLY A 155 -8.10 -5.18 -4.77
N ILE A 156 -8.93 -5.69 -5.66
CA ILE A 156 -9.65 -4.92 -6.66
C ILE A 156 -11.04 -4.62 -6.12
N ILE A 157 -11.50 -3.40 -6.37
CA ILE A 157 -12.84 -2.92 -6.06
C ILE A 157 -13.52 -2.39 -7.33
N TRP A 158 -14.85 -2.52 -7.38
CA TRP A 158 -15.70 -1.99 -8.45
C TRP A 158 -17.08 -1.64 -7.92
N PRO A 159 -17.93 -0.85 -8.65
CA PRO A 159 -19.23 -0.41 -8.14
C PRO A 159 -20.15 -1.56 -7.77
N LYS A 160 -20.85 -1.43 -6.66
CA LYS A 160 -21.86 -2.41 -6.19
C LYS A 160 -23.24 -2.06 -6.73
N GLY A 161 -24.01 -3.10 -7.12
CA GLY A 161 -25.39 -2.91 -7.54
C GLY A 161 -25.58 -2.31 -8.93
N LYS A 162 -24.50 -2.14 -9.70
CA LYS A 162 -24.52 -1.65 -11.07
C LYS A 162 -24.15 -2.74 -12.07
N TYR A 163 -24.59 -2.57 -13.32
CA TYR A 163 -24.22 -3.45 -14.41
C TYR A 163 -22.70 -3.36 -14.63
N MET A 164 -22.02 -4.49 -14.55
CA MET A 164 -20.61 -4.57 -14.84
C MET A 164 -20.42 -4.69 -16.36
N ASN A 165 -19.66 -3.75 -16.91
CA ASN A 165 -19.26 -3.77 -18.30
C ASN A 165 -18.38 -5.03 -18.57
N SER A 166 -18.58 -5.68 -19.70
CA SER A 166 -17.85 -6.91 -20.09
C SER A 166 -16.32 -6.76 -20.11
N ARG A 167 -15.81 -5.54 -20.32
CA ARG A 167 -14.37 -5.25 -20.27
C ARG A 167 -13.85 -5.32 -18.82
N VAL A 168 -14.62 -4.78 -17.89
CA VAL A 168 -14.31 -4.82 -16.44
C VAL A 168 -14.39 -6.25 -15.93
N GLU A 169 -15.41 -7.03 -16.35
CA GLU A 169 -15.53 -8.45 -16.02
C GLU A 169 -14.29 -9.24 -16.44
N LYS A 170 -13.80 -9.00 -17.67
CA LYS A 170 -12.58 -9.64 -18.19
C LYS A 170 -11.36 -9.26 -17.35
N PHE A 171 -11.24 -8.00 -16.92
CA PHE A 171 -10.12 -7.58 -16.09
C PHE A 171 -10.17 -8.22 -14.70
N VAL A 172 -11.32 -8.23 -14.05
CA VAL A 172 -11.53 -8.88 -12.74
C VAL A 172 -11.27 -10.39 -12.85
N ALA A 173 -11.76 -11.05 -13.89
CA ALA A 173 -11.51 -12.47 -14.12
C ALA A 173 -10.02 -12.77 -14.38
N PHE A 174 -9.34 -11.89 -15.12
CA PHE A 174 -7.90 -11.99 -15.37
C PHE A 174 -7.10 -11.81 -14.07
N SER A 175 -7.43 -10.83 -13.25
CA SER A 175 -6.72 -10.55 -12.00
C SER A 175 -6.79 -11.70 -10.99
N ARG A 176 -7.85 -12.52 -11.02
CA ARG A 176 -7.97 -13.72 -10.18
C ARG A 176 -6.86 -14.74 -10.39
N GLN A 177 -6.21 -14.74 -11.55
CA GLN A 177 -5.10 -15.64 -11.84
C GLN A 177 -3.87 -15.36 -10.98
N PHE A 178 -3.69 -14.11 -10.53
CA PHE A 178 -2.55 -13.72 -9.68
C PHE A 178 -2.70 -14.14 -8.22
N THR A 179 -3.90 -14.45 -7.77
CA THR A 179 -4.15 -14.97 -6.41
C THR A 179 -3.73 -16.44 -6.26
N LEU A 180 -3.69 -17.19 -7.36
CA LEU A 180 -3.41 -18.64 -7.38
C LEU A 180 -1.91 -18.96 -7.55
N MET A 181 -1.05 -17.95 -7.73
CA MET A 181 0.39 -18.14 -7.98
C MET A 181 1.25 -17.98 -6.70
N ARG A 182 0.71 -18.31 -5.53
CA ARG A 182 1.44 -18.36 -4.25
C ARG A 182 1.68 -19.78 -3.78
#